data_bbd227ddc0be57fe7630274858c49a61
#
_entry.id   bbd227ddc0be57fe7630274858c49a61
#
_cell.length_a   1.000
_cell.length_b   1.000
_cell.length_c   1.000
_cell.angle_alpha   90.00
_cell.angle_beta   90.00
_cell.angle_gamma   90.00
#
_symmetry.space_group_name_H-M   'P 1'
#
loop_
_entity.id
_entity.type
_entity.pdbx_description
1 polymer ?
#
loop_
_entity_poly.entity_id
_entity_poly.type
_entity_poly.pdbx_seq_one_letter_code
_entity_poly.pdbx_strand_id
1 'polypeptide(L)'
;MSKNYQNVKNLKISDELLSFVNKELLKDLDISSEKFWEGFDNAVHDLAPQNKELIQIREKLQKKIDDWHIKNKGNKIEIEQYKKFLSEIGYLKEEGSDFKIETKNVDDEITQIAGPQLVVPIMNARYTLNAANARWVSLYDSLYGTNIIESEEGGSERYDPNRGQEVIKYVREFFDKYIPIDGTSWKNISALKIKDKNLIILKEDKEYKLKDENKFVGHRGDINKPSAIIIKNNNLHFEIIINPKAFSAAHDIAGISDVIAESAVSTICDNEDSVAAVDAEDKVACYRNWLGLMRGDLKVQFEKNGKKLERKLNPDRSYISKEGKGLKLHGRSLLLIRNVGHLMTNSSIILNDGSEVPEGIMDAFITTTAALHDFKKKKNSRTGSIYIVKPVSYTHLTLPTTPYV
;
A
#
# COMPACT_ATOMS: atom_id res chain seq x y z
N MET A 1 8.68 19.50 -28.81
CA MET A 1 9.56 20.53 -28.20
C MET A 1 10.96 19.95 -28.19
N SER A 2 12.02 20.74 -28.48
CA SER A 2 13.40 20.27 -28.36
C SER A 2 13.69 19.97 -26.89
N LYS A 3 14.03 18.72 -26.57
CA LYS A 3 14.43 18.32 -25.21
C LYS A 3 15.75 19.02 -24.90
N ASN A 4 15.78 19.91 -23.91
CA ASN A 4 17.01 20.55 -23.46
C ASN A 4 17.68 19.65 -22.43
N TYR A 5 18.99 19.42 -22.59
CA TYR A 5 19.81 18.66 -21.68
C TYR A 5 20.98 19.51 -21.20
N GLN A 6 21.38 19.26 -19.94
CA GLN A 6 22.63 19.80 -19.39
C GLN A 6 23.61 18.68 -19.13
N ASN A 7 24.89 18.97 -19.35
CA ASN A 7 25.96 18.03 -19.01
C ASN A 7 26.30 18.14 -17.54
N VAL A 8 26.21 17.02 -16.83
CA VAL A 8 26.58 16.89 -15.41
C VAL A 8 27.42 15.63 -15.27
N LYS A 9 28.73 15.81 -14.97
CA LYS A 9 29.72 14.72 -14.99
C LYS A 9 29.72 14.03 -16.37
N ASN A 10 29.49 12.72 -16.44
CA ASN A 10 29.44 11.94 -17.67
C ASN A 10 28.01 11.73 -18.18
N LEU A 11 27.04 12.51 -17.69
CA LEU A 11 25.63 12.38 -17.98
C LEU A 11 25.10 13.59 -18.77
N LYS A 12 24.11 13.36 -19.64
CA LYS A 12 23.27 14.44 -20.20
C LYS A 12 21.90 14.29 -19.56
N ILE A 13 21.50 15.25 -18.74
CA ILE A 13 20.29 15.21 -17.92
C ILE A 13 19.31 16.24 -18.45
N SER A 14 18.03 15.86 -18.61
CA SER A 14 16.98 16.79 -19.00
C SER A 14 16.83 17.92 -17.97
N ASP A 15 16.58 19.14 -18.43
CA ASP A 15 16.42 20.31 -17.58
C ASP A 15 15.35 20.11 -16.51
N GLU A 16 14.24 19.47 -16.87
CA GLU A 16 13.12 19.18 -15.96
C GLU A 16 13.56 18.30 -14.78
N LEU A 17 14.22 17.18 -15.07
CA LEU A 17 14.70 16.26 -14.04
C LEU A 17 15.80 16.90 -13.17
N LEU A 18 16.75 17.58 -13.80
CA LEU A 18 17.84 18.25 -13.09
C LEU A 18 17.30 19.34 -12.14
N SER A 19 16.35 20.12 -12.60
CA SER A 19 15.71 21.15 -11.79
C SER A 19 14.95 20.55 -10.60
N PHE A 20 14.18 19.49 -10.84
CA PHE A 20 13.46 18.78 -9.78
C PHE A 20 14.42 18.24 -8.72
N VAL A 21 15.47 17.51 -9.14
CA VAL A 21 16.43 16.93 -8.18
C VAL A 21 17.11 18.02 -7.37
N ASN A 22 17.65 19.04 -8.00
CA ASN A 22 18.44 20.06 -7.32
C ASN A 22 17.60 21.01 -6.44
N LYS A 23 16.38 21.34 -6.84
CA LYS A 23 15.58 22.36 -6.16
C LYS A 23 14.50 21.80 -5.24
N GLU A 24 14.01 20.58 -5.53
CA GLU A 24 12.91 20.00 -4.80
C GLU A 24 13.36 18.75 -4.01
N LEU A 25 13.96 17.75 -4.66
CA LEU A 25 14.29 16.46 -4.05
C LEU A 25 15.33 16.61 -2.94
N LEU A 26 16.43 17.30 -3.19
CA LEU A 26 17.54 17.47 -2.25
C LEU A 26 17.30 18.55 -1.19
N LYS A 27 16.25 19.35 -1.35
CA LYS A 27 15.91 20.39 -0.38
C LYS A 27 15.66 19.75 1.00
N ASP A 28 16.25 20.35 2.04
CA ASP A 28 16.14 19.91 3.45
C ASP A 28 16.81 18.56 3.78
N LEU A 29 17.56 17.96 2.82
CA LEU A 29 18.46 16.83 3.04
C LEU A 29 19.91 17.32 3.19
N ASP A 30 20.71 16.58 3.96
CA ASP A 30 22.14 16.81 4.10
C ASP A 30 22.92 16.11 2.96
N ILE A 31 22.52 16.37 1.73
CA ILE A 31 23.09 15.83 0.50
C ILE A 31 23.26 16.97 -0.49
N SER A 32 24.50 17.30 -0.86
CA SER A 32 24.74 18.28 -1.91
C SER A 32 24.38 17.74 -3.30
N SER A 33 24.00 18.62 -4.21
CA SER A 33 23.73 18.28 -5.61
C SER A 33 24.95 17.60 -6.26
N GLU A 34 26.15 18.11 -5.99
CA GLU A 34 27.38 17.52 -6.50
C GLU A 34 27.58 16.08 -6.04
N LYS A 35 27.42 15.83 -4.74
CA LYS A 35 27.55 14.48 -4.16
C LYS A 35 26.49 13.51 -4.70
N PHE A 36 25.26 13.99 -4.88
CA PHE A 36 24.18 13.18 -5.45
C PHE A 36 24.52 12.74 -6.86
N TRP A 37 24.86 13.68 -7.74
CA TRP A 37 25.12 13.38 -9.16
C TRP A 37 26.40 12.61 -9.36
N GLU A 38 27.44 12.83 -8.54
CA GLU A 38 28.65 12.01 -8.56
C GLU A 38 28.37 10.56 -8.14
N GLY A 39 27.59 10.37 -7.07
CA GLY A 39 27.17 9.03 -6.65
C GLY A 39 26.31 8.32 -7.70
N PHE A 40 25.40 9.05 -8.34
CA PHE A 40 24.56 8.51 -9.40
C PHE A 40 25.38 8.15 -10.65
N ASP A 41 26.24 9.04 -11.11
CA ASP A 41 27.14 8.84 -12.26
C ASP A 41 28.00 7.58 -12.09
N ASN A 42 28.66 7.44 -10.95
CA ASN A 42 29.46 6.27 -10.63
C ASN A 42 28.63 4.99 -10.63
N ALA A 43 27.49 4.99 -9.93
CA ALA A 43 26.66 3.80 -9.80
C ALA A 43 26.03 3.38 -11.14
N VAL A 44 25.53 4.32 -11.95
CA VAL A 44 24.89 3.96 -13.21
C VAL A 44 25.90 3.43 -14.23
N HIS A 45 27.11 3.97 -14.28
CA HIS A 45 28.18 3.48 -15.18
C HIS A 45 28.75 2.14 -14.73
N ASP A 46 28.66 1.79 -13.45
CA ASP A 46 28.98 0.44 -12.95
C ASP A 46 27.87 -0.57 -13.25
N LEU A 47 26.60 -0.20 -12.96
CA LEU A 47 25.48 -1.13 -13.01
C LEU A 47 24.83 -1.29 -14.40
N ALA A 48 24.83 -0.25 -15.25
CA ALA A 48 24.19 -0.32 -16.55
C ALA A 48 24.80 -1.37 -17.49
N PRO A 49 26.14 -1.52 -17.58
CA PRO A 49 26.76 -2.60 -18.33
C PRO A 49 26.36 -3.99 -17.82
N GLN A 50 26.34 -4.18 -16.51
CA GLN A 50 25.94 -5.45 -15.88
C GLN A 50 24.48 -5.78 -16.18
N ASN A 51 23.58 -4.78 -16.07
CA ASN A 51 22.18 -4.95 -16.45
C ASN A 51 22.03 -5.36 -17.92
N LYS A 52 22.76 -4.72 -18.83
CA LYS A 52 22.76 -5.04 -20.26
C LYS A 52 23.23 -6.47 -20.53
N GLU A 53 24.29 -6.92 -19.84
CA GLU A 53 24.78 -8.29 -19.94
C GLU A 53 23.73 -9.31 -19.45
N LEU A 54 23.08 -9.05 -18.32
CA LEU A 54 22.03 -9.92 -17.78
C LEU A 54 20.82 -10.02 -18.70
N ILE A 55 20.43 -8.94 -19.36
CA ILE A 55 19.37 -8.94 -20.39
C ILE A 55 19.78 -9.83 -21.56
N GLN A 56 21.02 -9.73 -22.03
CA GLN A 56 21.53 -10.59 -23.12
C GLN A 56 21.55 -12.08 -22.73
N ILE A 57 21.91 -12.39 -21.48
CA ILE A 57 21.84 -13.76 -20.95
C ILE A 57 20.39 -14.26 -20.98
N ARG A 58 19.44 -13.44 -20.51
CA ARG A 58 18.01 -13.75 -20.55
C ARG A 58 17.53 -14.05 -21.98
N GLU A 59 17.87 -13.20 -22.93
CA GLU A 59 17.49 -13.39 -24.36
C GLU A 59 18.08 -14.67 -24.94
N LYS A 60 19.33 -14.99 -24.62
CA LYS A 60 19.98 -16.24 -25.04
C LYS A 60 19.28 -17.46 -24.43
N LEU A 61 18.89 -17.41 -23.18
CA LEU A 61 18.13 -18.49 -22.52
C LEU A 61 16.74 -18.64 -23.16
N GLN A 62 16.03 -17.53 -23.38
CA GLN A 62 14.73 -17.54 -24.05
C GLN A 62 14.82 -18.20 -25.41
N LYS A 63 15.79 -17.78 -26.23
CA LYS A 63 16.00 -18.37 -27.56
C LYS A 63 16.23 -19.88 -27.49
N LYS A 64 17.04 -20.37 -26.56
CA LYS A 64 17.27 -21.81 -26.40
C LYS A 64 15.98 -22.56 -26.05
N ILE A 65 15.16 -21.98 -25.19
CA ILE A 65 13.87 -22.55 -24.78
C ILE A 65 12.90 -22.58 -25.97
N ASP A 66 12.81 -21.50 -26.74
CA ASP A 66 11.96 -21.39 -27.90
C ASP A 66 12.38 -22.43 -28.99
N ASP A 67 13.67 -22.52 -29.27
CA ASP A 67 14.23 -23.49 -30.21
C ASP A 67 13.90 -24.94 -29.80
N TRP A 68 13.97 -25.25 -28.50
CA TRP A 68 13.58 -26.54 -27.95
C TRP A 68 12.08 -26.84 -28.17
N HIS A 69 11.21 -25.88 -27.89
CA HIS A 69 9.77 -26.01 -28.10
C HIS A 69 9.41 -26.15 -29.58
N ILE A 70 10.05 -25.37 -30.45
CA ILE A 70 9.86 -25.49 -31.90
C ILE A 70 10.23 -26.90 -32.38
N LYS A 71 11.38 -27.42 -31.93
CA LYS A 71 11.87 -28.74 -32.31
C LYS A 71 10.95 -29.87 -31.80
N ASN A 72 10.30 -29.68 -30.67
CA ASN A 72 9.42 -30.68 -30.08
C ASN A 72 7.93 -30.42 -30.37
N LYS A 73 7.60 -29.51 -31.27
CA LYS A 73 6.22 -29.15 -31.59
C LYS A 73 5.43 -30.39 -32.07
N GLY A 74 4.26 -30.60 -31.44
CA GLY A 74 3.39 -31.75 -31.73
C GLY A 74 3.72 -33.03 -30.97
N ASN A 75 4.84 -33.07 -30.25
CA ASN A 75 5.18 -34.19 -29.37
C ASN A 75 4.67 -33.95 -27.96
N LYS A 76 4.36 -35.02 -27.24
CA LYS A 76 4.09 -34.94 -25.82
C LYS A 76 5.37 -34.52 -25.07
N ILE A 77 5.30 -33.51 -24.24
CA ILE A 77 6.45 -33.06 -23.45
C ILE A 77 6.63 -34.00 -22.29
N GLU A 78 7.78 -34.68 -22.27
CA GLU A 78 8.22 -35.50 -21.14
C GLU A 78 8.93 -34.58 -20.13
N ILE A 79 8.30 -34.38 -18.95
CA ILE A 79 8.71 -33.40 -17.96
C ILE A 79 10.16 -33.59 -17.51
N GLU A 80 10.60 -34.82 -17.31
CA GLU A 80 11.98 -35.09 -16.83
C GLU A 80 13.04 -34.76 -17.89
N GLN A 81 12.73 -34.99 -19.17
CA GLN A 81 13.63 -34.56 -20.26
C GLN A 81 13.69 -33.04 -20.37
N TYR A 82 12.54 -32.36 -20.20
CA TYR A 82 12.50 -30.90 -20.22
C TYR A 82 13.24 -30.29 -19.05
N LYS A 83 13.06 -30.80 -17.83
CA LYS A 83 13.84 -30.37 -16.65
C LYS A 83 15.34 -30.55 -16.86
N LYS A 84 15.76 -31.69 -17.40
CA LYS A 84 17.16 -31.96 -17.72
C LYS A 84 17.71 -30.91 -18.69
N PHE A 85 16.99 -30.65 -19.77
CA PHE A 85 17.35 -29.59 -20.73
C PHE A 85 17.48 -28.21 -20.07
N LEU A 86 16.50 -27.82 -19.23
CA LEU A 86 16.53 -26.54 -18.53
C LEU A 86 17.71 -26.42 -17.55
N SER A 87 18.10 -27.53 -16.92
CA SER A 87 19.30 -27.57 -16.08
C SER A 87 20.59 -27.49 -16.89
N GLU A 88 20.67 -28.19 -18.03
CA GLU A 88 21.84 -28.18 -18.93
C GLU A 88 22.11 -26.79 -19.52
N ILE A 89 21.07 -26.03 -19.87
CA ILE A 89 21.23 -24.65 -20.35
C ILE A 89 21.49 -23.63 -19.23
N GLY A 90 21.38 -24.04 -17.96
CA GLY A 90 21.59 -23.20 -16.78
C GLY A 90 20.38 -22.33 -16.41
N TYR A 91 19.19 -22.64 -16.95
CA TYR A 91 17.93 -21.98 -16.56
C TYR A 91 17.46 -22.45 -15.19
N LEU A 92 17.37 -23.76 -14.96
CA LEU A 92 17.17 -24.32 -13.64
C LEU A 92 18.52 -24.39 -12.91
N LYS A 93 18.53 -23.88 -11.70
CA LYS A 93 19.65 -23.91 -10.77
C LYS A 93 19.34 -24.87 -9.62
N GLU A 94 20.38 -25.47 -9.07
CA GLU A 94 20.25 -26.23 -7.84
C GLU A 94 19.75 -25.31 -6.70
N GLU A 95 18.94 -25.87 -5.83
CA GLU A 95 18.50 -25.17 -4.62
C GLU A 95 19.70 -24.93 -3.71
N GLY A 96 19.85 -23.69 -3.29
CA GLY A 96 20.94 -23.30 -2.38
C GLY A 96 20.70 -23.85 -0.96
N SER A 97 21.69 -23.61 -0.09
CA SER A 97 21.54 -23.95 1.33
C SER A 97 20.46 -23.09 1.99
N ASP A 98 19.81 -23.62 3.03
CA ASP A 98 18.85 -22.91 3.84
C ASP A 98 19.42 -21.59 4.37
N PHE A 99 18.60 -20.55 4.33
CA PHE A 99 18.97 -19.24 4.86
C PHE A 99 17.82 -18.65 5.69
N LYS A 100 18.13 -17.69 6.53
CA LYS A 100 17.15 -16.91 7.30
C LYS A 100 17.18 -15.47 6.84
N ILE A 101 15.97 -14.86 6.81
CA ILE A 101 15.86 -13.42 6.57
C ILE A 101 16.30 -12.70 7.85
N GLU A 102 17.31 -11.87 7.75
CA GLU A 102 17.92 -11.14 8.88
C GLU A 102 17.64 -9.64 8.83
N THR A 103 16.54 -9.22 8.18
CA THR A 103 16.14 -7.82 8.12
C THR A 103 15.78 -7.31 9.52
N LYS A 104 16.15 -6.04 9.79
CA LYS A 104 15.87 -5.33 11.04
C LYS A 104 15.02 -4.10 10.77
N ASN A 105 14.42 -3.54 11.82
CA ASN A 105 13.65 -2.31 11.76
C ASN A 105 12.49 -2.38 10.73
N VAL A 106 11.83 -3.53 10.65
CA VAL A 106 10.68 -3.73 9.77
C VAL A 106 9.41 -3.31 10.51
N ASP A 107 8.57 -2.51 9.86
CA ASP A 107 7.31 -2.06 10.43
C ASP A 107 6.30 -3.21 10.60
N ASP A 108 5.42 -3.09 11.57
CA ASP A 108 4.44 -4.14 11.92
C ASP A 108 3.47 -4.46 10.79
N GLU A 109 3.20 -3.50 9.91
CA GLU A 109 2.40 -3.67 8.70
C GLU A 109 2.98 -4.72 7.74
N ILE A 110 4.27 -5.01 7.83
CA ILE A 110 4.96 -6.02 7.01
C ILE A 110 5.11 -7.34 7.78
N THR A 111 5.34 -7.28 9.11
CA THR A 111 5.77 -8.45 9.88
C THR A 111 4.70 -9.04 10.79
N GLN A 112 3.71 -8.26 11.24
CA GLN A 112 2.78 -8.65 12.30
C GLN A 112 1.31 -8.51 11.91
N ILE A 113 0.99 -7.65 10.93
CA ILE A 113 -0.39 -7.33 10.57
C ILE A 113 -0.71 -7.92 9.21
N ALA A 114 -1.49 -9.00 9.20
CA ALA A 114 -2.01 -9.61 7.98
C ALA A 114 -3.27 -8.86 7.52
N GLY A 115 -3.09 -7.75 6.81
CA GLY A 115 -4.18 -6.91 6.30
C GLY A 115 -4.13 -6.75 4.79
N PRO A 116 -5.20 -6.19 4.20
CA PRO A 116 -5.24 -5.88 2.77
C PRO A 116 -4.13 -4.93 2.34
N GLN A 117 -3.64 -5.11 1.12
CA GLN A 117 -2.69 -4.23 0.46
C GLN A 117 -3.31 -3.68 -0.81
N LEU A 118 -3.15 -2.38 -1.05
CA LEU A 118 -3.57 -1.74 -2.29
C LEU A 118 -2.37 -1.49 -3.21
N VAL A 119 -2.64 -1.41 -4.51
CA VAL A 119 -1.73 -0.90 -5.53
C VAL A 119 -2.39 0.29 -6.20
N VAL A 120 -1.64 1.37 -6.39
CA VAL A 120 -2.17 2.62 -6.95
C VAL A 120 -1.14 3.29 -7.86
N PRO A 121 -1.53 3.81 -9.05
CA PRO A 121 -0.62 4.56 -9.92
C PRO A 121 -0.16 5.85 -9.23
N ILE A 122 1.16 5.99 -9.02
CA ILE A 122 1.74 7.15 -8.33
C ILE A 122 1.53 8.46 -9.09
N MET A 123 1.40 8.40 -10.41
CA MET A 123 1.17 9.57 -11.25
C MET A 123 -0.14 10.29 -10.90
N ASN A 124 -1.14 9.58 -10.40
CA ASN A 124 -2.41 10.17 -9.99
C ASN A 124 -2.42 10.50 -8.50
N ALA A 125 -2.03 11.72 -8.13
CA ALA A 125 -1.95 12.18 -6.74
C ALA A 125 -3.26 12.00 -5.95
N ARG A 126 -4.44 12.20 -6.58
CA ARG A 126 -5.74 12.02 -5.93
C ARG A 126 -6.01 10.56 -5.59
N TYR A 127 -5.72 9.64 -6.51
CA TYR A 127 -5.91 8.20 -6.27
C TYR A 127 -4.92 7.71 -5.22
N THR A 128 -3.68 8.16 -5.27
CA THR A 128 -2.66 7.82 -4.28
C THR A 128 -3.04 8.26 -2.87
N LEU A 129 -3.54 9.49 -2.72
CA LEU A 129 -4.04 9.98 -1.42
C LEU A 129 -5.27 9.20 -0.95
N ASN A 130 -6.18 8.81 -1.85
CA ASN A 130 -7.33 7.99 -1.50
C ASN A 130 -6.89 6.61 -1.00
N ALA A 131 -5.95 5.94 -1.71
CA ALA A 131 -5.43 4.64 -1.32
C ALA A 131 -4.68 4.70 0.02
N ALA A 132 -3.83 5.72 0.23
CA ALA A 132 -3.14 5.93 1.50
C ALA A 132 -4.11 6.11 2.67
N ASN A 133 -5.23 6.82 2.45
CA ASN A 133 -6.24 7.07 3.47
C ASN A 133 -7.24 5.91 3.66
N ALA A 134 -7.25 4.92 2.77
CA ALA A 134 -8.13 3.75 2.85
C ALA A 134 -7.72 2.75 3.95
N ARG A 135 -6.76 3.10 4.80
CA ARG A 135 -6.46 2.30 6.00
C ARG A 135 -7.68 2.20 6.93
N TRP A 136 -8.51 3.23 7.00
CA TRP A 136 -9.70 3.26 7.84
C TRP A 136 -10.92 3.55 7.00
N VAL A 137 -11.82 2.57 6.89
CA VAL A 137 -13.04 2.66 6.10
C VAL A 137 -14.26 2.27 6.91
N SER A 138 -15.40 2.89 6.60
CA SER A 138 -16.69 2.49 7.15
C SER A 138 -17.02 1.08 6.66
N LEU A 139 -17.20 0.16 7.58
CA LEU A 139 -17.67 -1.19 7.27
C LEU A 139 -19.15 -1.16 6.86
N TYR A 140 -19.95 -0.28 7.49
CA TYR A 140 -21.37 -0.13 7.14
C TYR A 140 -21.52 0.38 5.71
N ASP A 141 -20.79 1.44 5.32
CA ASP A 141 -20.81 1.96 3.95
C ASP A 141 -20.31 0.93 2.94
N SER A 142 -19.26 0.18 3.30
CA SER A 142 -18.69 -0.85 2.43
C SER A 142 -19.67 -2.00 2.18
N LEU A 143 -20.37 -2.45 3.19
CA LEU A 143 -21.38 -3.50 3.07
C LEU A 143 -22.63 -2.99 2.34
N TYR A 144 -23.07 -1.78 2.66
CA TYR A 144 -24.24 -1.18 2.03
C TYR A 144 -24.03 -0.90 0.53
N GLY A 145 -22.81 -0.47 0.14
CA GLY A 145 -22.45 -0.07 -1.23
C GLY A 145 -22.00 -1.22 -2.15
N THR A 146 -21.96 -2.46 -1.66
CA THR A 146 -21.48 -3.63 -2.42
C THR A 146 -22.55 -4.72 -2.48
N ASN A 147 -22.31 -5.76 -3.28
CA ASN A 147 -23.21 -6.91 -3.44
C ASN A 147 -22.97 -8.05 -2.43
N ILE A 148 -22.23 -7.82 -1.36
CA ILE A 148 -22.02 -8.80 -0.27
C ILE A 148 -23.36 -9.12 0.40
N ILE A 149 -24.19 -8.10 0.60
CA ILE A 149 -25.58 -8.24 1.03
C ILE A 149 -26.43 -8.10 -0.23
N GLU A 150 -27.13 -9.18 -0.60
CA GLU A 150 -28.00 -9.18 -1.77
C GLU A 150 -29.06 -8.08 -1.66
N SER A 151 -29.29 -7.40 -2.76
CA SER A 151 -30.41 -6.45 -2.90
C SER A 151 -31.28 -6.91 -4.04
N GLU A 152 -32.61 -6.70 -3.92
CA GLU A 152 -33.51 -6.84 -5.05
C GLU A 152 -33.05 -5.95 -6.22
N GLU A 153 -33.17 -6.42 -7.45
CA GLU A 153 -32.83 -5.68 -8.65
C GLU A 153 -33.56 -4.34 -8.69
N GLY A 154 -32.84 -3.25 -8.90
CA GLY A 154 -33.37 -1.90 -9.00
C GLY A 154 -33.15 -1.03 -7.78
N GLY A 155 -31.98 -1.18 -7.11
CA GLY A 155 -31.60 -0.41 -5.91
C GLY A 155 -31.99 1.07 -6.01
N SER A 156 -32.78 1.53 -5.04
CA SER A 156 -33.20 2.92 -4.89
C SER A 156 -31.99 3.84 -4.78
N GLU A 157 -31.99 5.00 -5.48
CA GLU A 157 -31.02 6.09 -5.25
C GLU A 157 -31.10 6.65 -3.82
N ARG A 158 -32.12 6.26 -3.06
CA ARG A 158 -32.34 6.66 -1.68
C ARG A 158 -31.94 5.54 -0.72
N TYR A 159 -31.60 5.92 0.50
CA TYR A 159 -31.33 4.97 1.59
C TYR A 159 -32.53 4.04 1.83
N ASP A 160 -32.26 2.73 1.82
CA ASP A 160 -33.19 1.67 2.18
C ASP A 160 -32.98 1.23 3.64
N PRO A 161 -33.91 1.47 4.55
CA PRO A 161 -33.82 1.06 5.97
C PRO A 161 -33.71 -0.45 6.17
N ASN A 162 -34.35 -1.26 5.32
CA ASN A 162 -34.30 -2.72 5.43
C ASN A 162 -32.88 -3.22 5.13
N ARG A 163 -32.27 -2.71 4.04
CA ARG A 163 -30.88 -2.99 3.72
C ARG A 163 -29.92 -2.52 4.82
N GLY A 164 -30.20 -1.37 5.43
CA GLY A 164 -29.44 -0.87 6.58
C GLY A 164 -29.50 -1.81 7.78
N GLN A 165 -30.65 -2.42 8.07
CA GLN A 165 -30.79 -3.41 9.13
C GLN A 165 -30.01 -4.71 8.83
N GLU A 166 -30.01 -5.18 7.60
CA GLU A 166 -29.20 -6.34 7.21
C GLU A 166 -27.69 -6.06 7.33
N VAL A 167 -27.23 -4.83 7.04
CA VAL A 167 -25.85 -4.41 7.30
C VAL A 167 -25.51 -4.50 8.78
N ILE A 168 -26.36 -3.96 9.66
CA ILE A 168 -26.17 -4.01 11.11
C ILE A 168 -26.13 -5.47 11.56
N LYS A 169 -27.07 -6.29 11.12
CA LYS A 169 -27.13 -7.72 11.45
C LYS A 169 -25.87 -8.46 11.03
N TYR A 170 -25.41 -8.24 9.79
CA TYR A 170 -24.19 -8.84 9.27
C TYR A 170 -22.97 -8.52 10.17
N VAL A 171 -22.79 -7.26 10.55
CA VAL A 171 -21.68 -6.83 11.39
C VAL A 171 -21.79 -7.42 12.80
N ARG A 172 -22.99 -7.54 13.35
CA ARG A 172 -23.21 -8.19 14.65
C ARG A 172 -22.85 -9.69 14.60
N GLU A 173 -23.23 -10.39 13.55
CA GLU A 173 -22.87 -11.79 13.32
C GLU A 173 -21.36 -11.96 13.12
N PHE A 174 -20.73 -11.04 12.41
CA PHE A 174 -19.28 -11.01 12.27
C PHE A 174 -18.59 -10.87 13.63
N PHE A 175 -19.05 -9.99 14.51
CA PHE A 175 -18.50 -9.84 15.85
C PHE A 175 -18.78 -11.05 16.73
N ASP A 176 -19.96 -11.66 16.66
CA ASP A 176 -20.25 -12.91 17.38
C ASP A 176 -19.29 -14.02 17.02
N LYS A 177 -18.90 -14.09 15.74
CA LYS A 177 -17.97 -15.12 15.26
C LYS A 177 -16.50 -14.86 15.66
N TYR A 178 -16.04 -13.62 15.58
CA TYR A 178 -14.60 -13.30 15.70
C TYR A 178 -14.23 -12.59 17.00
N ILE A 179 -15.16 -11.92 17.63
CA ILE A 179 -14.99 -11.16 18.87
C ILE A 179 -16.16 -11.43 19.82
N PRO A 180 -16.40 -12.71 20.19
CA PRO A 180 -17.59 -13.10 20.93
C PRO A 180 -17.66 -12.49 22.31
N ILE A 181 -18.89 -12.22 22.75
CA ILE A 181 -19.22 -11.88 24.14
C ILE A 181 -19.47 -13.18 24.92
N ASP A 182 -19.02 -13.24 26.15
CA ASP A 182 -19.31 -14.39 27.00
C ASP A 182 -20.78 -14.35 27.48
N GLY A 183 -21.51 -15.41 27.19
CA GLY A 183 -22.89 -15.64 27.62
C GLY A 183 -23.97 -14.83 26.89
N THR A 184 -23.66 -14.02 25.87
CA THR A 184 -24.65 -13.32 25.06
C THR A 184 -24.11 -13.03 23.63
N SER A 185 -24.96 -12.41 22.78
CA SER A 185 -24.63 -12.06 21.41
C SER A 185 -24.57 -10.54 21.24
N TRP A 186 -23.73 -10.05 20.33
CA TRP A 186 -23.68 -8.66 19.90
C TRP A 186 -25.03 -8.12 19.36
N LYS A 187 -25.91 -9.01 18.90
CA LYS A 187 -27.27 -8.63 18.45
C LYS A 187 -28.16 -8.09 19.57
N ASN A 188 -27.87 -8.45 20.81
CA ASN A 188 -28.76 -8.22 21.95
C ASN A 188 -28.25 -7.14 22.91
N ILE A 189 -27.19 -6.43 22.57
CA ILE A 189 -26.60 -5.44 23.47
C ILE A 189 -27.40 -4.14 23.47
N SER A 190 -27.44 -3.47 24.62
CA SER A 190 -28.13 -2.19 24.81
C SER A 190 -27.19 -1.00 25.06
N ALA A 191 -25.97 -1.23 25.54
CA ALA A 191 -24.96 -0.18 25.69
C ALA A 191 -23.56 -0.76 25.88
N LEU A 192 -22.56 0.11 25.74
CA LEU A 192 -21.15 -0.15 25.98
C LEU A 192 -20.59 0.86 26.97
N LYS A 193 -19.83 0.42 27.96
CA LYS A 193 -19.12 1.27 28.94
C LYS A 193 -17.77 0.67 29.31
N ILE A 194 -16.91 1.44 29.95
CA ILE A 194 -15.62 0.97 30.45
C ILE A 194 -15.66 0.95 31.98
N LYS A 195 -15.26 -0.15 32.58
CA LYS A 195 -15.14 -0.31 34.04
C LYS A 195 -13.91 -1.19 34.33
N ASP A 196 -13.10 -0.78 35.28
CA ASP A 196 -11.90 -1.50 35.72
C ASP A 196 -10.99 -1.92 34.55
N LYS A 197 -10.76 -1.01 33.60
CA LYS A 197 -9.95 -1.19 32.40
C LYS A 197 -10.51 -2.21 31.39
N ASN A 198 -11.73 -2.67 31.55
CA ASN A 198 -12.39 -3.63 30.68
C ASN A 198 -13.59 -3.00 29.96
N LEU A 199 -13.88 -3.53 28.77
CA LEU A 199 -15.12 -3.25 28.09
C LEU A 199 -16.26 -4.00 28.77
N ILE A 200 -17.24 -3.29 29.28
CA ILE A 200 -18.49 -3.82 29.82
C ILE A 200 -19.59 -3.64 28.79
N ILE A 201 -20.25 -4.72 28.49
CA ILE A 201 -21.32 -4.81 27.52
C ILE A 201 -22.62 -5.00 28.27
N LEU A 202 -23.59 -4.11 28.05
CA LEU A 202 -24.88 -4.18 28.69
C LEU A 202 -25.91 -4.85 27.80
N LYS A 203 -26.70 -5.73 28.39
CA LYS A 203 -27.94 -6.24 27.83
C LYS A 203 -28.99 -6.11 28.89
N GLU A 204 -29.96 -5.21 28.69
CA GLU A 204 -30.87 -4.81 29.72
C GLU A 204 -30.05 -4.28 30.97
N ASP A 205 -30.27 -4.83 32.16
CA ASP A 205 -29.55 -4.46 33.37
C ASP A 205 -28.36 -5.38 33.72
N LYS A 206 -28.00 -6.32 32.83
CA LYS A 206 -26.92 -7.29 33.08
C LYS A 206 -25.62 -6.86 32.38
N GLU A 207 -24.51 -7.03 33.09
CA GLU A 207 -23.17 -6.76 32.61
C GLU A 207 -22.55 -8.06 32.02
N TYR A 208 -21.93 -7.93 30.84
CA TYR A 208 -21.22 -8.98 30.15
C TYR A 208 -19.84 -8.48 29.75
N LYS A 209 -18.94 -9.39 29.40
CA LYS A 209 -17.58 -9.10 28.93
C LYS A 209 -17.30 -9.80 27.62
N LEU A 210 -16.27 -9.36 26.92
CA LEU A 210 -15.73 -10.13 25.81
C LEU A 210 -15.20 -11.47 26.33
N LYS A 211 -15.38 -12.54 25.56
CA LYS A 211 -14.81 -13.86 25.87
C LYS A 211 -13.27 -13.79 25.94
N ASP A 212 -12.64 -12.93 25.15
CA ASP A 212 -11.24 -12.56 25.23
C ASP A 212 -11.14 -11.06 25.53
N GLU A 213 -10.96 -10.68 26.78
CA GLU A 213 -10.87 -9.30 27.24
C GLU A 213 -9.64 -8.55 26.67
N ASN A 214 -8.61 -9.27 26.14
CA ASN A 214 -7.46 -8.65 25.49
C ASN A 214 -7.78 -8.04 24.12
N LYS A 215 -8.92 -8.37 23.53
CA LYS A 215 -9.39 -7.73 22.31
C LYS A 215 -9.85 -6.29 22.51
N PHE A 216 -10.18 -5.88 23.72
CA PHE A 216 -10.42 -4.47 24.02
C PHE A 216 -9.09 -3.71 24.10
N VAL A 217 -8.95 -2.65 23.31
CA VAL A 217 -7.71 -1.87 23.18
C VAL A 217 -7.84 -0.50 23.82
N GLY A 218 -9.01 0.14 23.70
CA GLY A 218 -9.22 1.48 24.22
C GLY A 218 -10.53 2.11 23.75
N HIS A 219 -10.65 3.41 23.97
CA HIS A 219 -11.90 4.14 23.70
C HIS A 219 -11.64 5.61 23.35
N ARG A 220 -12.71 6.28 22.93
CA ARG A 220 -12.78 7.74 22.82
C ARG A 220 -13.98 8.23 23.61
N GLY A 221 -13.84 9.39 24.26
CA GLY A 221 -14.89 9.97 25.09
C GLY A 221 -14.88 9.48 26.54
N ASP A 222 -15.95 9.75 27.29
CA ASP A 222 -16.10 9.38 28.71
C ASP A 222 -16.24 7.86 28.87
N ILE A 223 -15.72 7.31 29.99
CA ILE A 223 -15.73 5.86 30.25
C ILE A 223 -17.15 5.29 30.44
N ASN A 224 -18.09 6.09 30.95
CA ASN A 224 -19.48 5.66 31.13
C ASN A 224 -20.32 5.89 29.86
N LYS A 225 -19.84 6.76 28.94
CA LYS A 225 -20.55 7.15 27.74
C LYS A 225 -19.55 7.35 26.59
N PRO A 226 -18.84 6.29 26.19
CA PRO A 226 -17.83 6.40 25.16
C PRO A 226 -18.47 6.78 23.82
N SER A 227 -17.76 7.62 23.06
CA SER A 227 -18.15 7.94 21.67
C SER A 227 -17.58 6.95 20.67
N ALA A 228 -16.57 6.17 21.08
CA ALA A 228 -16.05 5.04 20.30
C ALA A 228 -15.37 4.02 21.20
N ILE A 229 -15.45 2.76 20.81
CA ILE A 229 -14.74 1.63 21.40
C ILE A 229 -13.77 1.06 20.34
N ILE A 230 -12.52 0.80 20.77
CA ILE A 230 -11.52 0.17 19.92
C ILE A 230 -11.32 -1.26 20.36
N ILE A 231 -11.58 -2.18 19.44
CA ILE A 231 -11.32 -3.61 19.59
C ILE A 231 -10.36 -4.08 18.50
N LYS A 232 -9.68 -5.18 18.71
CA LYS A 232 -8.78 -5.75 17.69
C LYS A 232 -8.95 -7.26 17.53
N ASN A 233 -8.71 -7.73 16.32
CA ASN A 233 -8.61 -9.14 15.99
C ASN A 233 -7.50 -9.35 14.97
N ASN A 234 -6.61 -10.32 15.19
CA ASN A 234 -5.44 -10.57 14.33
C ASN A 234 -4.61 -9.30 14.05
N ASN A 235 -4.43 -8.46 15.08
CA ASN A 235 -3.75 -7.16 15.03
C ASN A 235 -4.43 -6.08 14.14
N LEU A 236 -5.58 -6.35 13.56
CA LEU A 236 -6.42 -5.35 12.88
C LEU A 236 -7.44 -4.78 13.85
N HIS A 237 -7.63 -3.47 13.79
CA HIS A 237 -8.52 -2.75 14.69
C HIS A 237 -9.88 -2.48 14.05
N PHE A 238 -10.91 -2.44 14.92
CA PHE A 238 -12.24 -1.96 14.61
C PHE A 238 -12.59 -0.85 15.61
N GLU A 239 -13.01 0.29 15.07
CA GLU A 239 -13.55 1.38 15.87
C GLU A 239 -15.07 1.35 15.79
N ILE A 240 -15.72 0.95 16.87
CA ILE A 240 -17.17 0.96 17.02
C ILE A 240 -17.58 2.38 17.39
N ILE A 241 -18.25 3.09 16.48
CA ILE A 241 -18.71 4.48 16.68
C ILE A 241 -20.06 4.46 17.38
N ILE A 242 -20.16 5.16 18.50
CA ILE A 242 -21.40 5.28 19.30
C ILE A 242 -21.93 6.69 19.15
N ASN A 243 -23.01 6.85 18.41
CA ASN A 243 -23.72 8.11 18.24
C ASN A 243 -25.23 7.86 18.06
N PRO A 244 -25.99 7.78 19.17
CA PRO A 244 -27.43 7.50 19.11
C PRO A 244 -28.25 8.53 18.32
N LYS A 245 -27.68 9.70 18.02
CA LYS A 245 -28.34 10.76 17.23
C LYS A 245 -28.11 10.61 15.72
N ALA A 246 -27.20 9.73 15.31
CA ALA A 246 -26.95 9.50 13.90
C ALA A 246 -28.13 8.75 13.25
N PHE A 247 -28.43 9.08 12.00
CA PHE A 247 -29.48 8.42 11.23
C PHE A 247 -29.27 6.90 11.13
N SER A 248 -28.02 6.47 10.93
CA SER A 248 -27.63 5.04 10.87
C SER A 248 -27.84 4.29 12.19
N ALA A 249 -27.90 4.98 13.33
CA ALA A 249 -28.15 4.39 14.63
C ALA A 249 -29.65 4.32 15.02
N ALA A 250 -30.57 4.78 14.16
CA ALA A 250 -32.01 4.90 14.49
C ALA A 250 -32.65 3.55 14.88
N HIS A 251 -32.09 2.44 14.43
CA HIS A 251 -32.57 1.08 14.70
C HIS A 251 -31.59 0.26 15.55
N ASP A 252 -30.56 0.90 16.15
CA ASP A 252 -29.58 0.23 16.99
C ASP A 252 -29.76 0.66 18.48
N ILE A 253 -30.20 -0.28 19.31
CA ILE A 253 -30.49 -0.02 20.73
C ILE A 253 -29.22 0.45 21.49
N ALA A 254 -28.04 -0.05 21.13
CA ALA A 254 -26.78 0.35 21.72
C ALA A 254 -26.25 1.70 21.17
N GLY A 255 -26.95 2.31 20.21
CA GLY A 255 -26.59 3.57 19.59
C GLY A 255 -25.35 3.50 18.71
N ILE A 256 -25.00 2.31 18.21
CA ILE A 256 -23.86 2.14 17.29
C ILE A 256 -24.28 2.66 15.92
N SER A 257 -23.56 3.67 15.45
CA SER A 257 -23.85 4.34 14.19
C SER A 257 -22.98 3.85 13.03
N ASP A 258 -21.81 3.29 13.33
CA ASP A 258 -20.90 2.74 12.35
C ASP A 258 -19.82 1.84 12.99
N VAL A 259 -19.16 1.05 12.19
CA VAL A 259 -17.92 0.36 12.52
C VAL A 259 -16.87 0.73 11.50
N ILE A 260 -15.83 1.42 11.94
CA ILE A 260 -14.70 1.75 11.09
C ILE A 260 -13.66 0.62 11.20
N ALA A 261 -13.43 -0.07 10.10
CA ALA A 261 -12.46 -1.17 10.03
C ALA A 261 -11.08 -0.66 9.60
N GLU A 262 -10.02 -1.14 10.26
CA GLU A 262 -8.66 -1.03 9.74
C GLU A 262 -8.56 -1.97 8.54
N SER A 263 -8.33 -1.40 7.36
CA SER A 263 -8.44 -2.07 6.06
C SER A 263 -7.09 -2.07 5.36
N ALA A 264 -6.83 -1.15 4.43
CA ALA A 264 -5.58 -1.12 3.68
C ALA A 264 -4.39 -0.76 4.59
N VAL A 265 -3.71 -1.76 5.16
CA VAL A 265 -2.58 -1.55 6.08
C VAL A 265 -1.33 -1.11 5.35
N SER A 266 -1.16 -1.51 4.09
CA SER A 266 -0.09 -1.05 3.22
C SER A 266 -0.61 -0.71 1.83
N THR A 267 0.11 0.19 1.13
CA THR A 267 -0.22 0.61 -0.23
C THR A 267 1.05 0.69 -1.05
N ILE A 268 1.08 0.00 -2.18
CA ILE A 268 2.14 0.08 -3.18
C ILE A 268 1.84 1.26 -4.10
N CYS A 269 2.67 2.28 -4.03
CA CYS A 269 2.69 3.38 -4.99
C CYS A 269 3.48 2.91 -6.22
N ASP A 270 2.81 2.82 -7.37
CA ASP A 270 3.35 2.13 -8.53
C ASP A 270 3.90 3.09 -9.57
N ASN A 271 5.17 2.89 -9.97
CA ASN A 271 5.82 3.57 -11.11
C ASN A 271 5.87 2.67 -12.35
N GLU A 272 5.36 1.45 -12.28
CA GLU A 272 5.54 0.44 -13.31
C GLU A 272 4.23 0.12 -14.04
N ASP A 273 3.58 -0.99 -13.77
CA ASP A 273 2.51 -1.54 -14.60
C ASP A 273 1.28 -0.63 -14.77
N SER A 274 0.95 0.17 -13.77
CA SER A 274 -0.22 1.06 -13.79
C SER A 274 0.11 2.50 -14.25
N VAL A 275 1.35 2.77 -14.67
CA VAL A 275 1.84 4.10 -15.07
C VAL A 275 2.51 4.04 -16.44
N ALA A 276 2.20 5.00 -17.30
CA ALA A 276 2.92 5.26 -18.54
C ALA A 276 3.69 6.58 -18.39
N ALA A 277 4.94 6.50 -17.96
CA ALA A 277 5.85 7.64 -17.80
C ALA A 277 6.98 7.52 -18.81
N VAL A 278 6.82 8.20 -19.94
CA VAL A 278 7.65 7.99 -21.14
C VAL A 278 8.80 8.98 -21.28
N ASP A 279 8.78 10.06 -20.51
CA ASP A 279 9.80 11.11 -20.55
C ASP A 279 10.07 11.74 -19.18
N ALA A 280 10.90 12.80 -19.18
CA ALA A 280 11.30 13.48 -17.95
C ALA A 280 10.13 14.17 -17.23
N GLU A 281 9.17 14.73 -17.97
CA GLU A 281 8.02 15.43 -17.41
C GLU A 281 7.14 14.44 -16.64
N ASP A 282 6.83 13.32 -17.26
CA ASP A 282 6.05 12.24 -16.64
C ASP A 282 6.74 11.67 -15.40
N LYS A 283 8.05 11.39 -15.52
CA LYS A 283 8.83 10.84 -14.38
C LYS A 283 8.89 11.83 -13.23
N VAL A 284 9.11 13.11 -13.52
CA VAL A 284 9.12 14.15 -12.47
C VAL A 284 7.75 14.30 -11.81
N ALA A 285 6.65 14.15 -12.55
CA ALA A 285 5.32 14.15 -11.95
C ALA A 285 5.14 12.98 -10.95
N CYS A 286 5.58 11.77 -11.31
CA CYS A 286 5.59 10.61 -10.42
C CYS A 286 6.46 10.85 -9.18
N TYR A 287 7.69 11.30 -9.36
CA TYR A 287 8.63 11.55 -8.28
C TYR A 287 8.18 12.66 -7.34
N ARG A 288 7.58 13.71 -7.87
CA ARG A 288 7.02 14.83 -7.08
C ARG A 288 5.88 14.36 -6.18
N ASN A 289 5.02 13.47 -6.68
CA ASN A 289 3.96 12.88 -5.88
C ASN A 289 4.54 12.00 -4.75
N TRP A 290 5.54 11.15 -5.07
CA TRP A 290 6.21 10.34 -4.04
C TRP A 290 6.92 11.20 -3.00
N LEU A 291 7.65 12.22 -3.42
CA LEU A 291 8.30 13.18 -2.52
C LEU A 291 7.29 13.86 -1.59
N GLY A 292 6.15 14.31 -2.13
CA GLY A 292 5.09 14.94 -1.34
C GLY A 292 4.44 13.99 -0.32
N LEU A 293 4.33 12.69 -0.64
CA LEU A 293 3.89 11.67 0.33
C LEU A 293 4.91 11.50 1.46
N MET A 294 6.20 11.39 1.15
CA MET A 294 7.27 11.22 2.14
C MET A 294 7.47 12.48 2.99
N ARG A 295 7.31 13.65 2.42
CA ARG A 295 7.25 14.91 3.17
C ARG A 295 5.97 15.06 4.00
N GLY A 296 4.89 14.39 3.59
CA GLY A 296 3.57 14.50 4.21
C GLY A 296 2.82 15.78 3.83
N ASP A 297 3.21 16.45 2.75
CA ASP A 297 2.62 17.71 2.26
C ASP A 297 1.88 17.58 0.92
N LEU A 298 1.81 16.38 0.34
CA LEU A 298 1.01 16.13 -0.86
C LEU A 298 -0.45 16.45 -0.61
N LYS A 299 -1.01 17.29 -1.47
CA LYS A 299 -2.42 17.67 -1.44
C LYS A 299 -2.95 17.98 -2.84
N VAL A 300 -4.23 17.66 -3.01
CA VAL A 300 -4.94 17.88 -4.27
C VAL A 300 -6.24 18.60 -3.99
N GLN A 301 -6.49 19.65 -4.74
CA GLN A 301 -7.78 20.34 -4.74
C GLN A 301 -8.63 19.85 -5.91
N PHE A 302 -9.89 19.61 -5.66
CA PHE A 302 -10.86 19.20 -6.67
C PHE A 302 -12.25 19.72 -6.31
N GLU A 303 -13.12 19.80 -7.30
CA GLU A 303 -14.50 20.20 -7.10
C GLU A 303 -15.43 18.98 -7.09
N LYS A 304 -16.35 18.94 -6.15
CA LYS A 304 -17.43 17.95 -6.08
C LYS A 304 -18.73 18.63 -5.64
N ASN A 305 -19.78 18.51 -6.45
CA ASN A 305 -21.08 19.11 -6.19
C ASN A 305 -21.01 20.64 -5.92
N GLY A 306 -20.21 21.37 -6.72
CA GLY A 306 -20.02 22.81 -6.58
C GLY A 306 -19.19 23.26 -5.38
N LYS A 307 -18.60 22.32 -4.61
CA LYS A 307 -17.75 22.63 -3.45
C LYS A 307 -16.29 22.29 -3.75
N LYS A 308 -15.40 23.22 -3.48
CA LYS A 308 -13.95 22.97 -3.50
C LYS A 308 -13.56 22.13 -2.30
N LEU A 309 -12.92 21.00 -2.55
CA LEU A 309 -12.45 20.07 -1.54
C LEU A 309 -10.93 19.91 -1.66
N GLU A 310 -10.25 19.75 -0.53
CA GLU A 310 -8.84 19.41 -0.47
C GLU A 310 -8.69 17.97 0.03
N ARG A 311 -7.91 17.16 -0.68
CA ARG A 311 -7.48 15.85 -0.25
C ARG A 311 -6.02 15.91 0.17
N LYS A 312 -5.71 15.36 1.35
CA LYS A 312 -4.36 15.24 1.91
C LYS A 312 -4.27 13.96 2.74
N LEU A 313 -3.08 13.61 3.20
CA LEU A 313 -2.88 12.48 4.11
C LEU A 313 -3.63 12.68 5.43
N ASN A 314 -4.35 11.66 5.88
CA ASN A 314 -5.04 11.68 7.16
C ASN A 314 -4.04 11.70 8.32
N PRO A 315 -4.33 12.41 9.41
CA PRO A 315 -3.54 12.34 10.64
C PRO A 315 -3.70 10.97 11.32
N ASP A 316 -2.79 10.68 12.24
CA ASP A 316 -2.94 9.52 13.12
C ASP A 316 -4.19 9.66 13.98
N ARG A 317 -4.82 8.54 14.32
CA ARG A 317 -6.04 8.48 15.12
C ARG A 317 -5.67 8.38 16.61
N SER A 318 -6.31 9.20 17.43
CA SER A 318 -6.01 9.31 18.86
C SER A 318 -7.13 8.73 19.70
N TYR A 319 -6.76 7.96 20.73
CA TYR A 319 -7.65 7.27 21.65
C TYR A 319 -7.06 7.28 23.07
N ILE A 320 -7.80 6.77 24.01
CA ILE A 320 -7.37 6.44 25.38
C ILE A 320 -7.26 4.92 25.45
N SER A 321 -6.08 4.39 25.77
CA SER A 321 -5.87 2.95 25.93
C SER A 321 -6.64 2.40 27.14
N LYS A 322 -6.77 1.09 27.22
CA LYS A 322 -7.39 0.44 28.40
C LYS A 322 -6.69 0.75 29.73
N GLU A 323 -5.39 1.12 29.67
CA GLU A 323 -4.63 1.57 30.85
C GLU A 323 -4.84 3.05 31.19
N GLY A 324 -5.67 3.79 30.44
CA GLY A 324 -5.91 5.21 30.62
C GLY A 324 -4.84 6.12 30.03
N LYS A 325 -3.91 5.61 29.25
CA LYS A 325 -2.84 6.36 28.57
C LYS A 325 -3.25 6.76 27.16
N GLY A 326 -2.61 7.79 26.62
CA GLY A 326 -2.79 8.15 25.21
C GLY A 326 -2.36 6.99 24.27
N LEU A 327 -3.23 6.64 23.31
CA LEU A 327 -2.99 5.65 22.28
C LEU A 327 -3.11 6.33 20.91
N LYS A 328 -2.11 6.12 20.05
CA LYS A 328 -2.16 6.59 18.65
C LYS A 328 -2.06 5.40 17.73
N LEU A 329 -3.01 5.29 16.81
CA LEU A 329 -2.99 4.33 15.70
C LEU A 329 -2.69 5.07 14.40
N HIS A 330 -2.02 4.40 13.47
CA HIS A 330 -1.71 4.98 12.16
C HIS A 330 -2.98 5.38 11.43
N GLY A 331 -3.06 6.62 10.95
CA GLY A 331 -4.23 7.13 10.22
C GLY A 331 -4.26 6.77 8.73
N ARG A 332 -3.16 6.23 8.20
CA ARG A 332 -2.96 5.90 6.79
C ARG A 332 -2.12 4.65 6.62
N SER A 333 -2.16 4.08 5.40
CA SER A 333 -1.37 2.92 5.02
C SER A 333 0.14 3.19 5.16
N LEU A 334 0.92 2.16 5.44
CA LEU A 334 2.35 2.16 5.15
C LEU A 334 2.53 2.18 3.64
N LEU A 335 3.25 3.17 3.13
CA LEU A 335 3.48 3.35 1.71
C LEU A 335 4.79 2.67 1.29
N LEU A 336 4.70 1.85 0.25
CA LEU A 336 5.80 1.24 -0.46
C LEU A 336 5.88 1.86 -1.85
N ILE A 337 7.05 1.87 -2.48
CA ILE A 337 7.22 2.29 -3.87
C ILE A 337 7.58 1.09 -4.74
N ARG A 338 6.91 0.89 -5.87
CA ARG A 338 7.33 -0.06 -6.89
C ARG A 338 8.01 0.69 -8.01
N ASN A 339 9.32 0.50 -8.13
CA ASN A 339 10.12 1.07 -9.20
C ASN A 339 9.99 0.24 -10.47
N VAL A 340 10.32 0.83 -11.62
CA VAL A 340 10.35 0.12 -12.90
C VAL A 340 11.39 -1.00 -12.87
N GLY A 341 11.11 -2.08 -13.57
CA GLY A 341 12.01 -3.23 -13.68
C GLY A 341 13.24 -2.95 -14.57
N HIS A 342 14.12 -3.92 -14.62
CA HIS A 342 15.45 -3.79 -15.24
C HIS A 342 15.45 -3.77 -16.79
N LEU A 343 14.31 -3.99 -17.43
CA LEU A 343 14.20 -4.06 -18.89
C LEU A 343 14.10 -2.68 -19.56
N MET A 344 13.47 -1.72 -18.86
CA MET A 344 13.14 -0.41 -19.43
C MET A 344 14.29 0.58 -19.33
N THR A 345 14.36 1.47 -20.33
CA THR A 345 15.23 2.65 -20.34
C THR A 345 14.39 3.92 -20.41
N ASN A 346 14.98 5.05 -20.06
CA ASN A 346 14.30 6.34 -20.10
C ASN A 346 15.22 7.45 -20.62
N SER A 347 14.69 8.26 -21.51
CA SER A 347 15.43 9.37 -22.12
C SER A 347 15.69 10.57 -21.22
N SER A 348 15.20 10.56 -19.97
CA SER A 348 15.46 11.66 -19.02
C SER A 348 16.93 11.88 -18.73
N ILE A 349 17.74 10.82 -18.84
CA ILE A 349 19.18 10.87 -18.72
C ILE A 349 19.82 10.04 -19.85
N ILE A 350 20.81 10.60 -20.52
CA ILE A 350 21.62 9.92 -21.53
C ILE A 350 23.02 9.70 -20.96
N LEU A 351 23.51 8.47 -21.06
CA LEU A 351 24.82 8.07 -20.58
C LEU A 351 25.94 8.51 -21.54
N ASN A 352 27.18 8.35 -21.14
CA ASN A 352 28.36 8.76 -21.91
C ASN A 352 28.52 8.03 -23.27
N ASP A 353 27.96 6.81 -23.38
CA ASP A 353 27.95 6.01 -24.62
C ASP A 353 26.77 6.37 -25.55
N GLY A 354 25.94 7.35 -25.14
CA GLY A 354 24.76 7.79 -25.88
C GLY A 354 23.51 6.95 -25.64
N SER A 355 23.56 5.92 -24.80
CA SER A 355 22.39 5.13 -24.43
C SER A 355 21.53 5.85 -23.40
N GLU A 356 20.24 5.51 -23.38
CA GLU A 356 19.32 5.96 -22.33
C GLU A 356 19.64 5.27 -21.00
N VAL A 357 19.37 5.95 -19.88
CA VAL A 357 19.56 5.38 -18.54
C VAL A 357 18.64 4.18 -18.32
N PRO A 358 19.12 3.10 -17.69
CA PRO A 358 18.23 2.07 -17.16
C PRO A 358 17.28 2.67 -16.14
N GLU A 359 15.99 2.65 -16.45
CA GLU A 359 14.96 3.37 -15.72
C GLU A 359 14.87 2.91 -14.24
N GLY A 360 15.00 1.61 -14.00
CA GLY A 360 14.98 1.06 -12.65
C GLY A 360 16.12 1.55 -11.74
N ILE A 361 17.30 1.83 -12.32
CA ILE A 361 18.42 2.41 -11.56
C ILE A 361 18.13 3.86 -11.21
N MET A 362 17.62 4.65 -12.17
CA MET A 362 17.19 6.03 -11.94
C MET A 362 16.11 6.09 -10.87
N ASP A 363 15.08 5.26 -10.98
CA ASP A 363 14.00 5.16 -10.00
C ASP A 363 14.56 4.86 -8.60
N ALA A 364 15.45 3.87 -8.47
CA ALA A 364 15.99 3.47 -7.17
C ALA A 364 16.69 4.63 -6.46
N PHE A 365 17.49 5.42 -7.16
CA PHE A 365 18.18 6.59 -6.59
C PHE A 365 17.18 7.67 -6.17
N ILE A 366 16.27 8.05 -7.04
CA ILE A 366 15.38 9.18 -6.80
C ILE A 366 14.33 8.84 -5.76
N THR A 367 13.71 7.67 -5.84
CA THR A 367 12.65 7.26 -4.91
C THR A 367 13.19 6.99 -3.51
N THR A 368 14.40 6.42 -3.40
CA THR A 368 15.08 6.25 -2.11
C THR A 368 15.42 7.59 -1.49
N THR A 369 15.99 8.52 -2.28
CA THR A 369 16.31 9.86 -1.79
C THR A 369 15.05 10.61 -1.32
N ALA A 370 13.95 10.50 -2.06
CA ALA A 370 12.67 11.07 -1.63
C ALA A 370 12.19 10.47 -0.28
N ALA A 371 12.36 9.16 -0.09
CA ALA A 371 11.96 8.51 1.15
C ALA A 371 12.78 8.92 2.38
N LEU A 372 14.00 9.44 2.21
CA LEU A 372 14.79 9.99 3.31
C LEU A 372 14.12 11.15 4.02
N HIS A 373 13.21 11.86 3.36
CA HIS A 373 12.42 12.93 3.98
C HIS A 373 11.49 12.45 5.11
N ASP A 374 11.12 11.16 5.11
CA ASP A 374 10.33 10.58 6.20
C ASP A 374 11.18 10.20 7.42
N PHE A 375 12.49 9.95 7.28
CA PHE A 375 13.33 9.42 8.37
C PHE A 375 13.31 10.28 9.64
N LYS A 376 13.31 11.59 9.49
CA LYS A 376 13.23 12.51 10.63
C LYS A 376 11.82 12.57 11.24
N LYS A 377 10.80 12.42 10.41
CA LYS A 377 9.39 12.57 10.79
C LYS A 377 8.77 11.26 11.26
N LYS A 378 9.24 10.12 10.74
CA LYS A 378 8.73 8.77 10.99
C LYS A 378 7.20 8.69 10.87
N LYS A 379 6.67 9.28 9.79
CA LYS A 379 5.22 9.35 9.53
C LYS A 379 4.75 8.24 8.61
N ASN A 380 5.62 7.80 7.69
CA ASN A 380 5.39 6.62 6.88
C ASN A 380 5.93 5.38 7.60
N SER A 381 7.25 5.22 7.70
CA SER A 381 7.88 4.14 8.46
C SER A 381 8.19 4.58 9.89
N ARG A 382 7.67 3.89 10.89
CA ARG A 382 7.95 4.17 12.32
C ARG A 382 9.31 3.67 12.75
N THR A 383 9.80 2.65 12.07
CA THR A 383 11.11 2.03 12.33
C THR A 383 12.25 2.69 11.57
N GLY A 384 11.94 3.52 10.56
CA GLY A 384 12.94 4.21 9.72
C GLY A 384 13.43 3.33 8.57
N SER A 385 12.54 2.55 7.96
CA SER A 385 12.82 1.70 6.79
C SER A 385 12.23 2.27 5.51
N ILE A 386 12.79 1.89 4.37
CA ILE A 386 12.28 2.18 3.03
C ILE A 386 11.89 0.86 2.39
N TYR A 387 10.69 0.80 1.83
CA TYR A 387 10.17 -0.41 1.19
C TYR A 387 10.05 -0.20 -0.31
N ILE A 388 10.85 -0.96 -1.05
CA ILE A 388 10.87 -0.97 -2.51
C ILE A 388 10.35 -2.32 -2.98
N VAL A 389 9.31 -2.30 -3.79
CA VAL A 389 8.72 -3.51 -4.37
C VAL A 389 9.47 -3.88 -5.63
N LYS A 390 9.93 -5.14 -5.72
CA LYS A 390 10.52 -5.70 -6.93
C LYS A 390 9.39 -6.03 -7.92
N PRO A 391 9.38 -5.47 -9.13
CA PRO A 391 8.42 -5.86 -10.16
C PRO A 391 8.55 -7.33 -10.51
N VAL A 392 7.43 -8.04 -10.59
CA VAL A 392 7.41 -9.47 -10.92
C VAL A 392 7.07 -9.75 -12.38
N SER A 393 6.46 -8.80 -13.10
CA SER A 393 6.07 -8.91 -14.49
C SER A 393 7.23 -9.35 -15.39
N TYR A 394 8.40 -8.75 -15.24
CA TYR A 394 9.60 -9.11 -15.99
C TYR A 394 10.29 -10.39 -15.53
N THR A 395 9.91 -10.93 -14.40
CA THR A 395 10.51 -12.14 -13.85
C THR A 395 9.69 -13.37 -14.19
N HIS A 396 8.37 -13.26 -14.25
CA HIS A 396 7.44 -14.39 -14.37
C HIS A 396 6.62 -14.38 -15.67
N LEU A 397 6.27 -13.20 -16.21
CA LEU A 397 5.40 -13.07 -17.39
C LEU A 397 6.13 -13.23 -18.73
N THR A 398 7.41 -13.46 -18.74
CA THR A 398 8.17 -13.78 -19.94
C THR A 398 8.17 -15.27 -20.28
N LEU A 399 7.50 -16.08 -19.48
CA LEU A 399 7.28 -17.50 -19.82
C LEU A 399 6.15 -17.62 -20.84
N PRO A 400 6.23 -18.56 -21.79
CA PRO A 400 5.29 -18.71 -22.90
C PRO A 400 3.88 -19.15 -22.49
N THR A 401 3.53 -19.06 -21.22
CA THR A 401 2.24 -19.48 -20.69
C THR A 401 1.18 -18.38 -20.67
N THR A 402 1.51 -17.16 -21.05
CA THR A 402 0.62 -15.99 -20.88
C THR A 402 -0.02 -15.39 -22.14
N PRO A 403 0.16 -15.90 -23.37
CA PRO A 403 -0.52 -15.29 -24.52
C PRO A 403 -2.04 -15.51 -24.56
N TYR A 404 -2.60 -16.16 -23.56
CA TYR A 404 -4.02 -16.56 -23.55
C TYR A 404 -4.74 -16.20 -22.24
N VAL A 405 -4.18 -15.30 -21.46
CA VAL A 405 -4.88 -14.72 -20.28
C VAL A 405 -5.56 -13.43 -20.69
#